data_d4962eb5e3f0f4e38f966f9a8c019c92
#
_entry.id   d4962eb5e3f0f4e38f966f9a8c019c92
#
_cell.length_a   1.000
_cell.length_b   1.000
_cell.length_c   1.000
_cell.angle_alpha   90.00
_cell.angle_beta   90.00
_cell.angle_gamma   90.00
#
_symmetry.space_group_name_H-M   'P 1'
#
loop_
_entity.id
_entity.type
_entity.pdbx_description
1 polymer ?
#
loop_
_entity_poly.entity_id
_entity_poly.type
_entity_poly.pdbx_seq_one_letter_code
_entity_poly.pdbx_strand_id
1 'polypeptide(L)'
;MRKSTFIFTSWLMLTAATLQSQAVIAADASAILRVDVTNGQTIYNEGKGDATACGGCHGEKGLGMDAMGAPRLANIGQVYVIKQLVDYAEGKRIDAGGGAAMNDIAKALNEQDRLDVAAYLDSLEYATEPSDLKALAADGGKIGNPKAGKTIMNKGIKPQVPACQDCHGLSGRAPNIPAIHQQKYVYLVNQLNNYRAGSRANDHSVYQVGIMRGIAKKLSDQNIVDIAAYLSTVTDLTP
;
A
#
# COMPACT_ATOMS: atom_id res chain seq x y z
N MET A 1 -6.77 81.71 29.65
CA MET A 1 -5.26 81.61 29.57
C MET A 1 -4.88 80.16 29.65
N ARG A 2 -3.91 79.74 28.71
CA ARG A 2 -3.16 78.46 28.58
C ARG A 2 -4.03 77.20 28.27
N LYS A 3 -4.12 76.73 27.05
CA LYS A 3 -3.10 75.98 26.22
C LYS A 3 -2.50 74.81 26.94
N SER A 4 -2.82 73.62 26.50
CA SER A 4 -1.80 72.59 26.30
C SER A 4 -2.28 71.49 25.35
N THR A 5 -1.60 71.41 24.27
CA THR A 5 -1.49 70.38 23.26
C THR A 5 -0.83 69.15 23.87
N PHE A 6 -1.32 67.97 23.51
CA PHE A 6 -0.48 66.78 23.32
C PHE A 6 -1.43 65.58 23.00
N ILE A 7 -1.52 65.17 21.78
CA ILE A 7 -1.69 63.77 21.42
C ILE A 7 -1.33 63.64 19.93
N PHE A 8 -0.17 63.18 19.64
CA PHE A 8 0.18 62.52 18.40
C PHE A 8 1.43 61.69 18.66
N THR A 9 1.31 60.41 18.93
CA THR A 9 2.30 59.35 18.66
C THR A 9 1.76 58.07 19.20
N SER A 10 1.04 57.30 18.41
CA SER A 10 0.88 55.86 18.67
C SER A 10 0.10 55.15 17.53
N TRP A 11 0.51 55.34 16.28
CA TRP A 11 -0.12 54.62 15.17
C TRP A 11 0.85 54.03 14.14
N LEU A 12 2.12 53.83 14.50
CA LEU A 12 3.14 53.27 13.58
C LEU A 12 3.71 51.90 13.98
N MET A 13 3.21 51.25 15.04
CA MET A 13 3.78 49.94 15.47
C MET A 13 2.89 48.73 15.22
N LEU A 14 1.67 48.90 14.63
CA LEU A 14 0.75 47.75 14.43
C LEU A 14 0.78 47.13 13.03
N THR A 15 1.51 47.69 12.08
CA THR A 15 1.50 47.17 10.69
C THR A 15 2.64 46.21 10.38
N ALA A 16 3.69 46.16 11.20
CA ALA A 16 4.82 45.24 10.96
C ALA A 16 4.57 43.80 11.45
N ALA A 17 3.74 43.63 12.50
CA ALA A 17 3.47 42.32 13.08
C ALA A 17 2.52 41.46 12.23
N THR A 18 1.62 42.10 11.48
CA THR A 18 0.62 41.38 10.64
C THR A 18 1.19 40.89 9.32
N LEU A 19 2.24 41.54 8.79
CA LEU A 19 2.93 41.12 7.58
C LEU A 19 3.85 39.92 7.83
N GLN A 20 4.46 39.80 9.00
CA GLN A 20 5.29 38.66 9.36
C GLN A 20 4.47 37.38 9.61
N SER A 21 3.29 37.50 10.20
CA SER A 21 2.42 36.32 10.42
C SER A 21 1.85 35.76 9.12
N GLN A 22 1.58 36.58 8.13
CA GLN A 22 1.11 36.11 6.81
C GLN A 22 2.22 35.46 5.99
N ALA A 23 3.47 35.91 6.13
CA ALA A 23 4.60 35.30 5.45
C ALA A 23 4.94 33.91 6.02
N VAL A 24 4.79 33.71 7.33
CA VAL A 24 5.01 32.39 7.97
C VAL A 24 3.91 31.40 7.57
N ILE A 25 2.65 31.84 7.51
CA ILE A 25 1.54 30.97 7.07
C ILE A 25 1.65 30.64 5.56
N ALA A 26 2.14 31.57 4.74
CA ALA A 26 2.35 31.33 3.32
C ALA A 26 3.56 30.41 3.04
N ALA A 27 4.59 30.44 3.87
CA ALA A 27 5.74 29.54 3.76
C ALA A 27 5.37 28.09 4.17
N ASP A 28 4.51 27.94 5.17
CA ASP A 28 4.06 26.61 5.63
C ASP A 28 3.02 25.99 4.66
N ALA A 29 2.18 26.82 4.04
CA ALA A 29 1.23 26.36 3.02
C ALA A 29 1.90 25.96 1.69
N SER A 30 3.15 26.37 1.42
CA SER A 30 3.92 25.94 0.26
C SER A 30 4.73 24.66 0.49
N ALA A 31 4.75 24.16 1.71
CA ALA A 31 5.28 22.84 2.07
C ALA A 31 4.26 21.71 1.89
N ILE A 32 3.27 21.89 1.02
CA ILE A 32 2.47 20.76 0.54
C ILE A 32 3.46 19.80 -0.12
N LEU A 33 3.58 18.62 0.46
CA LEU A 33 4.44 17.54 -0.03
C LEU A 33 4.14 17.34 -1.53
N ARG A 34 5.08 17.76 -2.35
CA ARG A 34 5.01 17.55 -3.80
C ARG A 34 5.60 16.20 -4.09
N VAL A 35 4.84 15.37 -4.75
CA VAL A 35 5.30 14.06 -5.18
C VAL A 35 6.37 14.22 -6.26
N ASP A 36 7.51 13.54 -6.08
CA ASP A 36 8.60 13.44 -7.05
C ASP A 36 8.71 11.99 -7.56
N VAL A 37 8.09 11.73 -8.72
CA VAL A 37 8.12 10.40 -9.36
C VAL A 37 9.54 9.99 -9.73
N THR A 38 10.41 10.94 -10.09
CA THR A 38 11.82 10.65 -10.45
C THR A 38 12.62 10.22 -9.23
N ASN A 39 12.45 10.90 -8.09
CA ASN A 39 13.04 10.46 -6.83
C ASN A 39 12.51 9.07 -6.43
N GLY A 40 11.21 8.84 -6.59
CA GLY A 40 10.58 7.53 -6.34
C GLY A 40 11.17 6.42 -7.20
N GLN A 41 11.41 6.68 -8.48
CA GLN A 41 12.07 5.76 -9.41
C GLN A 41 13.51 5.45 -8.98
N THR A 42 14.27 6.47 -8.59
CA THR A 42 15.64 6.30 -8.10
C THR A 42 15.67 5.43 -6.85
N ILE A 43 14.83 5.73 -5.87
CA ILE A 43 14.74 4.92 -4.64
C ILE A 43 14.34 3.48 -4.97
N TYR A 44 13.39 3.29 -5.87
CA TYR A 44 12.94 1.95 -6.26
C TYR A 44 14.06 1.10 -6.88
N ASN A 45 14.85 1.69 -7.77
CA ASN A 45 15.88 0.99 -8.54
C ASN A 45 17.24 0.90 -7.83
N GLU A 46 17.59 1.89 -7.02
CA GLU A 46 18.93 2.04 -6.46
C GLU A 46 18.95 1.95 -4.92
N GLY A 47 17.78 2.15 -4.28
CA GLY A 47 17.70 2.29 -2.83
C GLY A 47 18.00 3.70 -2.35
N LYS A 48 18.02 3.91 -1.03
CA LYS A 48 18.38 5.18 -0.39
C LYS A 48 18.84 4.96 1.06
N GLY A 49 20.06 5.33 1.37
CA GLY A 49 20.62 5.09 2.70
C GLY A 49 20.59 3.61 3.04
N ASP A 50 19.99 3.24 4.17
CA ASP A 50 19.85 1.85 4.59
C ASP A 50 18.69 1.11 3.90
N ALA A 51 17.85 1.80 3.13
CA ALA A 51 16.83 1.17 2.30
C ALA A 51 17.45 0.57 1.04
N THR A 52 17.48 -0.75 0.94
CA THR A 52 17.91 -1.45 -0.28
C THR A 52 16.96 -1.21 -1.44
N ALA A 53 17.44 -1.37 -2.68
CA ALA A 53 16.65 -1.23 -3.89
C ALA A 53 15.41 -2.15 -3.87
N CYS A 54 14.23 -1.56 -4.04
CA CYS A 54 12.95 -2.29 -3.98
C CYS A 54 12.84 -3.33 -5.10
N GLY A 55 13.35 -2.98 -6.30
CA GLY A 55 13.31 -3.83 -7.49
C GLY A 55 14.01 -5.17 -7.32
N GLY A 56 14.98 -5.29 -6.40
CA GLY A 56 15.67 -6.54 -6.11
C GLY A 56 14.76 -7.67 -5.63
N CYS A 57 13.69 -7.33 -4.90
CA CYS A 57 12.70 -8.30 -4.41
C CYS A 57 11.36 -8.18 -5.14
N HIS A 58 10.95 -6.96 -5.50
CA HIS A 58 9.65 -6.70 -6.12
C HIS A 58 9.66 -6.71 -7.65
N GLY A 59 10.81 -7.06 -8.27
CA GLY A 59 10.98 -7.09 -9.72
C GLY A 59 11.19 -5.70 -10.33
N GLU A 60 11.78 -5.65 -11.51
CA GLU A 60 12.20 -4.41 -12.17
C GLU A 60 11.06 -3.39 -12.35
N LYS A 61 9.86 -3.87 -12.68
CA LYS A 61 8.66 -3.05 -12.92
C LYS A 61 7.62 -3.18 -11.80
N GLY A 62 8.01 -3.60 -10.61
CA GLY A 62 7.07 -3.80 -9.52
C GLY A 62 6.08 -4.94 -9.73
N LEU A 63 6.42 -5.94 -10.54
CA LEU A 63 5.52 -7.04 -10.88
C LEU A 63 5.53 -8.17 -9.82
N GLY A 64 6.41 -8.08 -8.83
CA GLY A 64 6.54 -9.06 -7.76
C GLY A 64 7.30 -10.32 -8.19
N MET A 65 7.67 -11.14 -7.21
CA MET A 65 8.43 -12.40 -7.44
C MET A 65 7.94 -13.48 -6.49
N ASP A 66 7.39 -14.58 -7.03
CA ASP A 66 6.93 -15.71 -6.21
C ASP A 66 8.07 -16.35 -5.41
N ALA A 67 9.25 -16.49 -5.99
CA ALA A 67 10.41 -17.06 -5.31
C ALA A 67 10.83 -16.30 -4.05
N MET A 68 10.58 -14.99 -4.01
CA MET A 68 10.83 -14.12 -2.85
C MET A 68 9.60 -13.97 -1.96
N GLY A 69 8.43 -14.47 -2.37
CA GLY A 69 7.17 -14.16 -1.72
C GLY A 69 6.82 -12.65 -1.76
N ALA A 70 7.47 -11.91 -2.65
CA ALA A 70 7.32 -10.47 -2.76
C ALA A 70 6.15 -10.10 -3.67
N PRO A 71 5.28 -9.15 -3.24
CA PRO A 71 4.10 -8.80 -3.99
C PRO A 71 4.39 -7.96 -5.24
N ARG A 72 3.47 -8.02 -6.19
CA ARG A 72 3.30 -6.97 -7.18
C ARG A 72 2.94 -5.66 -6.46
N LEU A 73 3.63 -4.58 -6.80
CA LEU A 73 3.43 -3.24 -6.25
C LEU A 73 2.86 -2.27 -7.30
N ALA A 74 3.15 -2.50 -8.58
CA ALA A 74 2.64 -1.66 -9.65
C ALA A 74 1.10 -1.69 -9.68
N ASN A 75 0.49 -0.50 -9.72
CA ASN A 75 -0.96 -0.31 -9.89
C ASN A 75 -1.85 -1.02 -8.84
N ILE A 76 -1.36 -1.17 -7.61
CA ILE A 76 -2.19 -1.73 -6.51
C ILE A 76 -2.92 -0.65 -5.71
N GLY A 77 -2.70 0.62 -6.04
CA GLY A 77 -3.26 1.80 -5.40
C GLY A 77 -2.24 2.58 -4.57
N GLN A 78 -1.95 3.82 -4.98
CA GLN A 78 -0.95 4.69 -4.34
C GLN A 78 -1.18 4.84 -2.83
N VAL A 79 -2.40 5.18 -2.42
CA VAL A 79 -2.75 5.37 -0.99
C VAL A 79 -2.55 4.11 -0.18
N TYR A 80 -2.83 2.94 -0.78
CA TYR A 80 -2.57 1.66 -0.13
C TYR A 80 -1.07 1.43 0.06
N VAL A 81 -0.24 1.71 -0.95
CA VAL A 81 1.23 1.58 -0.84
C VAL A 81 1.78 2.47 0.26
N ILE A 82 1.38 3.75 0.29
CA ILE A 82 1.79 4.70 1.35
C ILE A 82 1.44 4.14 2.72
N LYS A 83 0.18 3.72 2.90
CA LYS A 83 -0.27 3.13 4.17
C LYS A 83 0.57 1.93 4.58
N GLN A 84 0.89 1.03 3.64
CA GLN A 84 1.70 -0.14 3.98
C GLN A 84 3.12 0.23 4.40
N LEU A 85 3.76 1.17 3.70
CA LEU A 85 5.10 1.65 4.07
C LEU A 85 5.10 2.33 5.45
N VAL A 86 4.08 3.13 5.77
CA VAL A 86 3.92 3.72 7.10
C VAL A 86 3.70 2.63 8.16
N ASP A 87 2.80 1.68 7.91
CA ASP A 87 2.51 0.61 8.86
C ASP A 87 3.74 -0.28 9.15
N TYR A 88 4.57 -0.55 8.13
CA TYR A 88 5.84 -1.26 8.31
C TYR A 88 6.84 -0.43 9.12
N ALA A 89 7.01 0.85 8.79
CA ALA A 89 7.93 1.72 9.50
C ALA A 89 7.58 1.89 10.98
N GLU A 90 6.29 1.94 11.30
CA GLU A 90 5.77 2.08 12.66
C GLU A 90 5.61 0.72 13.40
N GLY A 91 5.90 -0.41 12.74
CA GLY A 91 5.72 -1.74 13.31
C GLY A 91 4.28 -2.16 13.51
N LYS A 92 3.32 -1.45 12.87
CA LYS A 92 1.89 -1.83 12.88
C LYS A 92 1.59 -3.00 11.95
N ARG A 93 2.47 -3.23 10.97
CA ARG A 93 2.46 -4.40 10.11
C ARG A 93 3.74 -5.20 10.33
N ILE A 94 3.57 -6.44 10.76
CA ILE A 94 4.64 -7.41 10.92
C ILE A 94 4.16 -8.67 10.23
N ASP A 95 4.74 -8.98 9.08
CA ASP A 95 4.39 -10.20 8.34
C ASP A 95 5.32 -11.33 8.79
N ALA A 96 4.77 -12.50 9.05
CA ALA A 96 5.57 -13.69 9.28
C ALA A 96 6.30 -14.08 7.97
N GLY A 97 7.56 -14.51 8.09
CA GLY A 97 8.39 -14.89 6.93
C GLY A 97 9.12 -13.71 6.30
N GLY A 98 9.22 -13.68 4.95
CA GLY A 98 10.02 -12.71 4.20
C GLY A 98 9.64 -11.24 4.36
N GLY A 99 8.47 -10.96 4.94
CA GLY A 99 8.00 -9.59 5.17
C GLY A 99 8.74 -8.82 6.27
N ALA A 100 9.52 -9.48 7.12
CA ALA A 100 10.25 -8.83 8.21
C ALA A 100 11.25 -7.76 7.72
N ALA A 101 11.91 -8.01 6.57
CA ALA A 101 12.83 -7.03 5.97
C ALA A 101 12.15 -5.70 5.61
N MET A 102 10.85 -5.73 5.32
CA MET A 102 10.10 -4.52 4.97
C MET A 102 10.01 -3.52 6.11
N ASN A 103 10.07 -3.95 7.37
CA ASN A 103 10.07 -3.05 8.52
C ASN A 103 11.32 -2.16 8.53
N ASP A 104 12.49 -2.74 8.29
CA ASP A 104 13.76 -2.00 8.30
C ASP A 104 13.87 -1.11 7.05
N ILE A 105 13.52 -1.62 5.88
CA ILE A 105 13.48 -0.83 4.63
C ILE A 105 12.55 0.37 4.78
N ALA A 106 11.34 0.16 5.30
CA ALA A 106 10.37 1.24 5.44
C ALA A 106 10.76 2.28 6.50
N LYS A 107 11.48 1.88 7.57
CA LYS A 107 12.03 2.81 8.57
C LYS A 107 13.12 3.70 8.00
N ALA A 108 13.94 3.19 7.07
CA ALA A 108 15.00 3.96 6.44
C ALA A 108 14.48 5.03 5.47
N LEU A 109 13.22 4.96 5.05
CA LEU A 109 12.57 5.95 4.20
C LEU A 109 11.88 7.04 5.05
N ASN A 110 12.09 8.31 4.72
CA ASN A 110 11.30 9.39 5.30
C ASN A 110 9.89 9.48 4.69
N GLU A 111 9.07 10.40 5.15
CA GLU A 111 7.70 10.56 4.68
C GLU A 111 7.62 10.88 3.19
N GLN A 112 8.46 11.83 2.72
CA GLN A 112 8.51 12.21 1.31
C GLN A 112 8.94 11.03 0.42
N ASP A 113 9.93 10.26 0.84
CA ASP A 113 10.40 9.08 0.09
C ASP A 113 9.30 8.04 -0.10
N ARG A 114 8.48 7.80 0.92
CA ARG A 114 7.34 6.88 0.84
C ARG A 114 6.26 7.37 -0.14
N LEU A 115 6.02 8.68 -0.16
CA LEU A 115 5.10 9.31 -1.12
C LEU A 115 5.64 9.19 -2.55
N ASP A 116 6.91 9.47 -2.76
CA ASP A 116 7.54 9.46 -4.08
C ASP A 116 7.59 8.04 -4.67
N VAL A 117 8.01 7.05 -3.87
CA VAL A 117 8.00 5.64 -4.29
C VAL A 117 6.58 5.17 -4.63
N ALA A 118 5.59 5.53 -3.80
CA ALA A 118 4.21 5.13 -4.07
C ALA A 118 3.66 5.75 -5.36
N ALA A 119 4.03 7.00 -5.65
CA ALA A 119 3.64 7.66 -6.90
C ALA A 119 4.35 7.07 -8.12
N TYR A 120 5.64 6.74 -7.99
CA TYR A 120 6.35 6.01 -9.05
C TYR A 120 5.65 4.70 -9.39
N LEU A 121 5.31 3.89 -8.38
CA LEU A 121 4.61 2.62 -8.57
C LEU A 121 3.23 2.76 -9.20
N ASP A 122 2.53 3.84 -8.91
CA ASP A 122 1.21 4.15 -9.51
C ASP A 122 1.34 4.69 -10.94
N SER A 123 2.48 5.29 -11.31
CA SER A 123 2.77 5.80 -12.65
C SER A 123 3.22 4.73 -13.65
N LEU A 124 3.53 3.52 -13.17
CA LEU A 124 3.98 2.44 -14.04
C LEU A 124 2.87 2.00 -14.99
N GLU A 125 3.24 1.69 -16.23
CA GLU A 125 2.30 1.08 -17.16
C GLU A 125 1.75 -0.23 -16.58
N TYR A 126 0.46 -0.47 -16.83
CA TYR A 126 -0.16 -1.71 -16.42
C TYR A 126 0.46 -2.89 -17.18
N ALA A 127 1.17 -3.73 -16.47
CA ALA A 127 1.79 -4.92 -17.01
C ALA A 127 1.34 -6.16 -16.21
N THR A 128 1.28 -7.29 -16.87
CA THR A 128 0.86 -8.56 -16.28
C THR A 128 2.00 -9.55 -16.31
N GLU A 129 2.24 -10.18 -15.19
CA GLU A 129 3.16 -11.31 -15.07
C GLU A 129 2.52 -12.37 -14.17
N PRO A 130 1.71 -13.27 -14.75
CA PRO A 130 1.06 -14.34 -14.01
C PRO A 130 2.07 -15.22 -13.29
N SER A 131 1.69 -15.76 -12.13
CA SER A 131 2.49 -16.78 -11.45
C SER A 131 2.53 -18.07 -12.26
N ASP A 132 3.70 -18.70 -12.35
CA ASP A 132 3.84 -20.03 -12.93
C ASP A 132 3.44 -21.10 -11.91
N LEU A 133 2.15 -21.42 -11.87
CA LEU A 133 1.61 -22.41 -10.94
C LEU A 133 2.18 -23.82 -11.19
N LYS A 134 2.63 -24.12 -12.41
CA LYS A 134 3.23 -25.43 -12.73
C LYS A 134 4.63 -25.52 -12.12
N ALA A 135 5.44 -24.48 -12.24
CA ALA A 135 6.75 -24.43 -11.60
C ALA A 135 6.60 -24.49 -10.08
N LEU A 136 5.70 -23.70 -9.49
CA LEU A 136 5.43 -23.72 -8.05
C LEU A 136 4.97 -25.09 -7.55
N ALA A 137 4.18 -25.82 -8.33
CA ALA A 137 3.79 -27.20 -8.00
C ALA A 137 4.96 -28.17 -8.07
N ALA A 138 5.85 -28.00 -9.05
CA ALA A 138 7.07 -28.84 -9.18
C ALA A 138 8.02 -28.64 -8.00
N ASP A 139 8.06 -27.43 -7.43
CA ASP A 139 8.83 -27.09 -6.23
C ASP A 139 8.14 -27.54 -4.92
N GLY A 140 7.08 -28.33 -5.01
CA GLY A 140 6.34 -28.88 -3.85
C GLY A 140 5.27 -27.97 -3.28
N GLY A 141 4.97 -26.85 -3.92
CA GLY A 141 3.89 -25.95 -3.52
C GLY A 141 2.51 -26.61 -3.68
N LYS A 142 1.65 -26.44 -2.68
CA LYS A 142 0.24 -26.84 -2.80
C LYS A 142 -0.50 -25.81 -3.66
N ILE A 143 -0.94 -26.22 -4.85
CA ILE A 143 -1.65 -25.35 -5.80
C ILE A 143 -3.17 -25.64 -5.74
N GLY A 144 -3.96 -24.56 -5.72
CA GLY A 144 -5.40 -24.62 -5.70
C GLY A 144 -6.04 -24.72 -7.10
N ASN A 145 -7.37 -24.79 -7.12
CA ASN A 145 -8.17 -24.80 -8.32
C ASN A 145 -8.61 -23.37 -8.70
N PRO A 146 -8.12 -22.79 -9.82
CA PRO A 146 -8.47 -21.43 -10.23
C PRO A 146 -9.98 -21.24 -10.48
N LYS A 147 -10.71 -22.28 -10.93
CA LYS A 147 -12.17 -22.19 -11.15
C LYS A 147 -12.92 -22.06 -9.84
N ALA A 148 -12.50 -22.79 -8.80
CA ALA A 148 -13.06 -22.65 -7.46
C ALA A 148 -12.73 -21.26 -6.88
N GLY A 149 -11.49 -20.80 -7.03
CA GLY A 149 -11.07 -19.45 -6.65
C GLY A 149 -11.89 -18.35 -7.31
N LYS A 150 -12.14 -18.46 -8.63
CA LYS A 150 -13.03 -17.53 -9.36
C LYS A 150 -14.44 -17.50 -8.75
N THR A 151 -14.95 -18.66 -8.37
CA THR A 151 -16.28 -18.73 -7.74
C THR A 151 -16.31 -18.00 -6.41
N ILE A 152 -15.28 -18.19 -5.57
CA ILE A 152 -15.16 -17.49 -4.28
C ILE A 152 -14.98 -15.99 -4.49
N MET A 153 -14.14 -15.59 -5.44
CA MET A 153 -13.91 -14.19 -5.76
C MET A 153 -15.23 -13.48 -6.12
N ASN A 154 -16.05 -14.11 -6.95
CA ASN A 154 -17.25 -13.47 -7.53
C ASN A 154 -18.52 -13.68 -6.69
N LYS A 155 -18.61 -14.73 -5.87
CA LYS A 155 -19.85 -15.12 -5.15
C LYS A 155 -19.66 -15.23 -3.65
N GLY A 156 -18.42 -15.25 -3.16
CA GLY A 156 -18.11 -15.53 -1.76
C GLY A 156 -18.42 -16.99 -1.38
N ILE A 157 -18.49 -17.21 -0.07
CA ILE A 157 -18.90 -18.48 0.58
C ILE A 157 -20.05 -18.15 1.53
N LYS A 158 -21.27 -18.22 1.02
CA LYS A 158 -22.46 -17.81 1.78
C LYS A 158 -22.79 -18.78 2.91
N PRO A 159 -23.28 -18.27 4.04
CA PRO A 159 -23.46 -16.85 4.39
C PRO A 159 -22.24 -16.18 4.98
N GLN A 160 -21.09 -16.84 5.07
CA GLN A 160 -19.96 -16.50 5.97
C GLN A 160 -18.94 -15.54 5.37
N VAL A 161 -18.71 -15.62 4.04
CA VAL A 161 -17.70 -14.81 3.34
C VAL A 161 -18.38 -14.08 2.18
N PRO A 162 -18.34 -12.74 2.15
CA PRO A 162 -18.85 -11.96 1.01
C PRO A 162 -18.01 -12.22 -0.23
N ALA A 163 -18.49 -11.82 -1.40
CA ALA A 163 -17.70 -11.87 -2.62
C ALA A 163 -16.49 -10.91 -2.49
N CYS A 164 -15.29 -11.40 -2.76
CA CYS A 164 -14.07 -10.61 -2.60
C CYS A 164 -14.08 -9.38 -3.54
N GLN A 165 -14.64 -9.54 -4.75
CA GLN A 165 -14.78 -8.46 -5.73
C GLN A 165 -15.64 -7.28 -5.23
N ASP A 166 -16.49 -7.48 -4.23
CA ASP A 166 -17.32 -6.39 -3.69
C ASP A 166 -16.49 -5.27 -3.06
N CYS A 167 -15.29 -5.62 -2.59
CA CYS A 167 -14.30 -4.68 -2.06
C CYS A 167 -13.07 -4.58 -2.97
N HIS A 168 -12.53 -5.71 -3.41
CA HIS A 168 -11.32 -5.82 -4.22
C HIS A 168 -11.63 -5.92 -5.71
N GLY A 169 -12.35 -4.95 -6.28
CA GLY A 169 -12.53 -4.84 -7.73
C GLY A 169 -11.22 -4.57 -8.47
N LEU A 170 -11.29 -4.36 -9.79
CA LEU A 170 -10.11 -4.18 -10.65
C LEU A 170 -9.16 -3.07 -10.19
N SER A 171 -9.69 -2.00 -9.62
CA SER A 171 -8.91 -0.85 -9.12
C SER A 171 -9.01 -0.65 -7.60
N GLY A 172 -9.61 -1.61 -6.86
CA GLY A 172 -10.01 -1.37 -5.48
C GLY A 172 -11.22 -0.42 -5.39
N ARG A 173 -12.03 -0.51 -4.34
CA ARG A 173 -13.21 0.38 -4.17
C ARG A 173 -12.95 1.58 -3.28
N ALA A 174 -11.87 1.56 -2.53
CA ALA A 174 -11.50 2.63 -1.60
C ALA A 174 -9.98 2.76 -1.53
N PRO A 175 -9.47 3.93 -1.18
CA PRO A 175 -8.03 4.21 -1.17
C PRO A 175 -7.17 3.21 -0.39
N ASN A 176 -7.72 2.58 0.65
CA ASN A 176 -7.02 1.60 1.49
C ASN A 176 -7.30 0.13 1.12
N ILE A 177 -8.05 -0.12 0.05
CA ILE A 177 -8.37 -1.46 -0.43
C ILE A 177 -7.59 -1.71 -1.72
N PRO A 178 -6.58 -2.60 -1.73
CA PRO A 178 -5.74 -2.81 -2.89
C PRO A 178 -6.45 -3.53 -4.02
N ALA A 179 -6.03 -3.28 -5.25
CA ALA A 179 -6.27 -4.17 -6.37
C ALA A 179 -5.47 -5.47 -6.16
N ILE A 180 -6.17 -6.62 -6.18
CA ILE A 180 -5.55 -7.91 -5.88
C ILE A 180 -5.46 -8.87 -7.08
N HIS A 181 -6.04 -8.52 -8.21
CA HIS A 181 -5.88 -9.28 -9.45
C HIS A 181 -4.42 -9.28 -9.88
N GLN A 182 -3.95 -10.43 -10.40
CA GLN A 182 -2.55 -10.63 -10.83
C GLN A 182 -1.51 -10.38 -9.72
N GLN A 183 -1.93 -10.52 -8.48
CA GLN A 183 -1.01 -10.54 -7.36
C GLN A 183 -0.31 -11.91 -7.29
N LYS A 184 0.94 -11.95 -6.85
CA LYS A 184 1.74 -13.18 -6.79
C LYS A 184 1.13 -14.23 -5.88
N TYR A 185 1.16 -15.50 -6.35
CA TYR A 185 0.54 -16.64 -5.68
C TYR A 185 1.04 -16.82 -4.24
N VAL A 186 2.36 -16.89 -4.09
CA VAL A 186 2.99 -17.12 -2.78
C VAL A 186 2.64 -15.99 -1.80
N TYR A 187 2.67 -14.74 -2.29
CA TYR A 187 2.27 -13.60 -1.47
C TYR A 187 0.80 -13.68 -1.03
N LEU A 188 -0.12 -14.02 -1.93
CA LEU A 188 -1.55 -14.15 -1.60
C LEU A 188 -1.79 -15.22 -0.54
N VAL A 189 -1.19 -16.39 -0.68
CA VAL A 189 -1.29 -17.47 0.30
C VAL A 189 -0.77 -17.02 1.66
N ASN A 190 0.41 -16.40 1.68
CA ASN A 190 1.03 -15.91 2.91
C ASN A 190 0.18 -14.84 3.58
N GLN A 191 -0.35 -13.88 2.83
CA GLN A 191 -1.14 -12.79 3.42
C GLN A 191 -2.48 -13.27 3.98
N LEU A 192 -3.18 -14.16 3.29
CA LEU A 192 -4.43 -14.72 3.81
C LEU A 192 -4.16 -15.56 5.08
N ASN A 193 -3.07 -16.32 5.12
CA ASN A 193 -2.66 -17.04 6.33
C ASN A 193 -2.27 -16.10 7.47
N ASN A 194 -1.53 -15.02 7.19
CA ASN A 194 -1.13 -14.03 8.20
C ASN A 194 -2.34 -13.29 8.78
N TYR A 195 -3.32 -12.94 7.96
CA TYR A 195 -4.59 -12.39 8.45
C TYR A 195 -5.37 -13.42 9.29
N ARG A 196 -5.42 -14.68 8.86
CA ARG A 196 -6.12 -15.75 9.58
C ARG A 196 -5.49 -16.01 10.94
N ALA A 197 -4.17 -16.04 11.02
CA ALA A 197 -3.40 -16.22 12.24
C ALA A 197 -3.41 -14.97 13.15
N GLY A 198 -3.69 -13.79 12.58
CA GLY A 198 -3.64 -12.51 13.27
C GLY A 198 -2.24 -11.90 13.37
N SER A 199 -1.21 -12.52 12.77
CA SER A 199 0.13 -11.94 12.66
C SER A 199 0.15 -10.67 11.79
N ARG A 200 -0.69 -10.60 10.76
CA ARG A 200 -1.02 -9.37 10.07
C ARG A 200 -2.30 -8.77 10.62
N ALA A 201 -2.22 -7.60 11.26
CA ALA A 201 -3.34 -6.97 11.97
C ALA A 201 -3.57 -5.49 11.60
N ASN A 202 -2.96 -5.03 10.50
CA ASN A 202 -3.07 -3.64 10.05
C ASN A 202 -4.27 -3.38 9.10
N ASP A 203 -5.27 -4.26 9.13
CA ASP A 203 -6.51 -4.18 8.35
C ASP A 203 -7.54 -3.24 8.99
N HIS A 204 -7.11 -1.98 9.20
CA HIS A 204 -7.95 -0.91 9.73
C HIS A 204 -8.38 0.03 8.63
N SER A 205 -9.65 0.40 8.62
CA SER A 205 -10.14 1.58 7.93
C SER A 205 -10.70 2.56 8.95
N VAL A 206 -11.02 3.78 8.53
CA VAL A 206 -11.63 4.80 9.40
C VAL A 206 -12.96 4.30 10.01
N TYR A 207 -13.62 3.36 9.34
CA TYR A 207 -14.95 2.88 9.71
C TYR A 207 -14.98 1.46 10.29
N GLN A 208 -13.96 0.64 10.04
CA GLN A 208 -13.96 -0.78 10.41
C GLN A 208 -12.57 -1.29 10.75
N VAL A 209 -12.49 -2.17 11.74
CA VAL A 209 -11.26 -2.82 12.21
C VAL A 209 -11.36 -4.32 11.98
N GLY A 210 -10.30 -4.92 11.44
CA GLY A 210 -10.18 -6.37 11.37
C GLY A 210 -11.01 -7.06 10.30
N ILE A 211 -11.40 -6.37 9.21
CA ILE A 211 -12.23 -6.96 8.15
C ILE A 211 -11.55 -8.17 7.54
N MET A 212 -10.30 -8.03 7.08
CA MET A 212 -9.58 -9.12 6.42
C MET A 212 -9.27 -10.27 7.38
N ARG A 213 -8.97 -9.99 8.64
CA ARG A 213 -8.84 -11.02 9.67
C ARG A 213 -10.15 -11.78 9.89
N GLY A 214 -11.26 -11.08 9.94
CA GLY A 214 -12.59 -11.67 10.06
C GLY A 214 -12.96 -12.57 8.89
N ILE A 215 -12.61 -12.17 7.68
CA ILE A 215 -12.82 -12.95 6.44
C ILE A 215 -11.88 -14.15 6.43
N ALA A 216 -10.57 -13.95 6.61
CA ALA A 216 -9.56 -14.99 6.50
C ALA A 216 -9.76 -16.12 7.51
N LYS A 217 -10.25 -15.83 8.72
CA LYS A 217 -10.61 -16.86 9.73
C LYS A 217 -11.70 -17.83 9.28
N LYS A 218 -12.50 -17.44 8.29
CA LYS A 218 -13.60 -18.27 7.74
C LYS A 218 -13.19 -19.05 6.48
N LEU A 219 -11.96 -18.84 5.98
CA LEU A 219 -11.43 -19.56 4.84
C LEU A 219 -10.75 -20.86 5.30
N SER A 220 -11.01 -21.96 4.59
CA SER A 220 -10.20 -23.18 4.74
C SER A 220 -8.85 -23.02 4.02
N ASP A 221 -7.88 -23.92 4.28
CA ASP A 221 -6.62 -23.96 3.54
C ASP A 221 -6.84 -24.12 2.04
N GLN A 222 -7.83 -24.92 1.66
CA GLN A 222 -8.17 -25.12 0.25
C GLN A 222 -8.73 -23.83 -0.37
N ASN A 223 -9.61 -23.10 0.34
CA ASN A 223 -10.12 -21.82 -0.16
C ASN A 223 -9.00 -20.82 -0.40
N ILE A 224 -8.00 -20.74 0.48
CA ILE A 224 -6.86 -19.83 0.36
C ILE A 224 -6.07 -20.12 -0.91
N VAL A 225 -5.69 -21.38 -1.12
CA VAL A 225 -4.91 -21.75 -2.32
C VAL A 225 -5.73 -21.63 -3.60
N ASP A 226 -7.04 -21.89 -3.57
CA ASP A 226 -7.94 -21.72 -4.72
C ASP A 226 -8.05 -20.24 -5.12
N ILE A 227 -8.27 -19.35 -4.16
CA ILE A 227 -8.33 -17.89 -4.36
C ILE A 227 -6.99 -17.40 -4.94
N ALA A 228 -5.87 -17.83 -4.35
CA ALA A 228 -4.54 -17.44 -4.79
C ALA A 228 -4.26 -17.93 -6.23
N ALA A 229 -4.65 -19.17 -6.57
CA ALA A 229 -4.46 -19.71 -7.92
C ALA A 229 -5.26 -18.92 -8.97
N TYR A 230 -6.49 -18.51 -8.67
CA TYR A 230 -7.26 -17.67 -9.59
C TYR A 230 -6.64 -16.28 -9.74
N LEU A 231 -6.43 -15.57 -8.62
CA LEU A 231 -5.96 -14.19 -8.64
C LEU A 231 -4.60 -14.01 -9.27
N SER A 232 -3.70 -14.99 -9.10
CA SER A 232 -2.33 -14.92 -9.63
C SER A 232 -2.21 -15.26 -11.11
N THR A 233 -3.26 -15.80 -11.73
CA THR A 233 -3.25 -16.24 -13.13
C THR A 233 -4.28 -15.54 -14.02
N VAL A 234 -5.18 -14.75 -13.44
CA VAL A 234 -6.17 -14.04 -14.22
C VAL A 234 -5.52 -12.98 -15.11
N THR A 235 -5.77 -13.07 -16.41
CA THR A 235 -5.24 -12.12 -17.42
C THR A 235 -6.37 -11.28 -18.02
N ASP A 236 -7.59 -11.79 -18.01
CA ASP A 236 -8.77 -11.06 -18.48
C ASP A 236 -9.34 -10.24 -17.31
N LEU A 237 -9.17 -8.94 -17.40
CA LEU A 237 -9.62 -7.96 -16.40
C LEU A 237 -10.84 -7.17 -16.91
N THR A 238 -11.50 -7.64 -17.95
CA THR A 238 -12.78 -7.05 -18.39
C THR A 238 -13.84 -7.25 -17.32
N PRO A 239 -14.58 -6.17 -16.98
CA PRO A 239 -15.64 -6.22 -15.97
C PRO A 239 -16.77 -7.17 -16.33
#